data_0937e18891dac6427cd9eb87b97557d6
#
_entry.id   0937e18891dac6427cd9eb87b97557d6
#
_cell.length_a   1.000
_cell.length_b   1.000
_cell.length_c   1.000
_cell.angle_alpha   90.00
_cell.angle_beta   90.00
_cell.angle_gamma   90.00
#
_symmetry.space_group_name_H-M   'P 1'
#
loop_
_entity.id
_entity.type
_entity.pdbx_description
1 polymer ?
#
loop_
_entity_poly.entity_id
_entity_poly.type
_entity_poly.pdbx_seq_one_letter_code
_entity_poly.pdbx_strand_id
1 'polypeptide(L)'
;MLNPTSLLADALGRNLADTYRRIFGDREPQIATGLDEAARLVIERIASSDALYHDTQHTALVTLCAQDILRGRRLERVVSPLEWGHTILAALTHDIGYVRGVCPGDTEDRFVIDAAGNTVTPPRGASDAFLMPYHVERGKIMVRARLGPVPYIDEEQVARSIELTRFPVPEDDDHAETDTEAGLVRAADLVGQLGDPLYLRKVNALYHEFVENGIDEKLGYQTPADMIERYPQFFWSRVEKYIGDALRYLEMTMEGKQWTATLYSHIFAIEHNRRRTGPQAGATPERAVPLRVTGEVVGARQAQGARASADHG
;
A
#
# COMPACT_ATOMS: atom_id res chain seq x y z
N MET A 1 9.43 -3.38 26.47
CA MET A 1 8.08 -3.61 25.88
C MET A 1 8.28 -4.07 24.45
N LEU A 2 7.62 -5.13 23.98
CA LEU A 2 7.66 -5.53 22.57
C LEU A 2 6.99 -4.46 21.72
N ASN A 3 7.71 -3.93 20.72
CA ASN A 3 7.18 -2.97 19.76
C ASN A 3 6.98 -3.66 18.40
N PRO A 4 5.73 -3.81 17.91
CA PRO A 4 5.47 -4.47 16.63
C PRO A 4 6.21 -3.85 15.44
N THR A 5 6.35 -2.52 15.41
CA THR A 5 7.08 -1.81 14.37
C THR A 5 8.56 -2.23 14.34
N SER A 6 9.22 -2.23 15.51
CA SER A 6 10.62 -2.65 15.58
C SER A 6 10.81 -4.13 15.24
N LEU A 7 9.85 -4.99 15.61
CA LEU A 7 9.90 -6.41 15.21
C LEU A 7 9.80 -6.57 13.68
N LEU A 8 8.90 -5.83 13.02
CA LEU A 8 8.78 -5.86 11.57
C LEU A 8 10.03 -5.30 10.90
N ALA A 9 10.53 -4.15 11.37
CA ALA A 9 11.74 -3.51 10.87
C ALA A 9 12.95 -4.45 10.96
N ASP A 10 13.15 -5.08 12.11
CA ASP A 10 14.22 -6.05 12.36
C ASP A 10 14.08 -7.31 11.49
N ALA A 11 12.85 -7.83 11.33
CA ALA A 11 12.62 -9.03 10.54
C ALA A 11 12.84 -8.77 9.04
N LEU A 12 12.30 -7.65 8.54
CA LEU A 12 12.47 -7.27 7.14
C LEU A 12 13.93 -6.99 6.81
N GLY A 13 14.61 -6.15 7.61
CA GLY A 13 16.01 -5.82 7.39
C GLY A 13 16.91 -7.05 7.33
N ARG A 14 16.79 -7.95 8.33
CA ARG A 14 17.53 -9.23 8.31
C ARG A 14 17.18 -10.08 7.10
N ASN A 15 15.91 -10.20 6.74
CA ASN A 15 15.50 -10.99 5.57
C ASN A 15 16.16 -10.49 4.28
N LEU A 16 16.17 -9.17 4.06
CA LEU A 16 16.77 -8.55 2.88
C LEU A 16 18.29 -8.77 2.84
N ALA A 17 18.97 -8.50 3.95
CA ALA A 17 20.41 -8.68 4.05
C ALA A 17 20.85 -10.14 3.89
N ASP A 18 20.16 -11.07 4.54
CA ASP A 18 20.48 -12.49 4.46
C ASP A 18 20.17 -13.08 3.09
N THR A 19 19.12 -12.61 2.43
CA THR A 19 18.81 -13.01 1.06
C THR A 19 19.86 -12.49 0.09
N TYR A 20 20.28 -11.24 0.24
CA TYR A 20 21.39 -10.69 -0.55
C TYR A 20 22.66 -11.52 -0.38
N ARG A 21 23.10 -11.79 0.86
CA ARG A 21 24.30 -12.59 1.16
C ARG A 21 24.21 -14.00 0.60
N ARG A 22 23.07 -14.66 0.68
CA ARG A 22 22.86 -15.99 0.08
C ARG A 22 23.02 -15.98 -1.43
N ILE A 23 22.66 -14.88 -2.08
CA ILE A 23 22.68 -14.75 -3.53
C ILE A 23 24.04 -14.32 -4.05
N PHE A 24 24.66 -13.35 -3.43
CA PHE A 24 25.85 -12.68 -3.92
C PHE A 24 27.13 -13.01 -3.12
N GLY A 25 27.00 -13.68 -1.96
CA GLY A 25 28.13 -13.94 -1.06
C GLY A 25 28.73 -12.63 -0.54
N ASP A 26 30.05 -12.54 -0.64
CA ASP A 26 30.82 -11.37 -0.20
C ASP A 26 30.97 -10.28 -1.30
N ARG A 27 30.20 -10.37 -2.38
CA ARG A 27 30.21 -9.33 -3.42
C ARG A 27 29.46 -8.10 -2.92
N GLU A 28 30.16 -6.97 -2.89
CA GLU A 28 29.62 -5.68 -2.46
C GLU A 28 28.84 -5.76 -1.13
N PRO A 29 29.50 -6.21 -0.03
CA PRO A 29 28.84 -6.53 1.24
C PRO A 29 28.17 -5.32 1.89
N GLN A 30 28.59 -4.09 1.53
CA GLN A 30 27.97 -2.84 1.95
C GLN A 30 26.51 -2.74 1.53
N ILE A 31 26.10 -3.38 0.41
CA ILE A 31 24.70 -3.38 -0.02
C ILE A 31 23.84 -4.16 0.98
N ALA A 32 24.29 -5.34 1.43
CA ALA A 32 23.55 -6.11 2.44
C ALA A 32 23.32 -5.30 3.73
N THR A 33 24.35 -4.60 4.19
CA THR A 33 24.27 -3.76 5.38
C THR A 33 23.33 -2.57 5.15
N GLY A 34 23.49 -1.89 4.00
CA GLY A 34 22.62 -0.77 3.64
C GLY A 34 21.14 -1.15 3.50
N LEU A 35 20.83 -2.35 2.99
CA LEU A 35 19.45 -2.84 2.91
C LEU A 35 18.84 -3.12 4.29
N ASP A 36 19.62 -3.70 5.23
CA ASP A 36 19.15 -3.89 6.62
C ASP A 36 18.86 -2.54 7.30
N GLU A 37 19.80 -1.60 7.21
CA GLU A 37 19.68 -0.26 7.81
C GLU A 37 18.52 0.54 7.17
N ALA A 38 18.40 0.51 5.84
CA ALA A 38 17.33 1.20 5.12
C ALA A 38 15.95 0.64 5.49
N ALA A 39 15.81 -0.68 5.58
CA ALA A 39 14.53 -1.31 5.96
C ALA A 39 14.10 -0.87 7.36
N ARG A 40 15.02 -0.85 8.33
CA ARG A 40 14.73 -0.39 9.70
C ARG A 40 14.28 1.07 9.70
N LEU A 41 15.06 1.93 9.06
CA LEU A 41 14.75 3.35 9.01
C LEU A 41 13.39 3.63 8.32
N VAL A 42 13.15 3.00 7.16
CA VAL A 42 11.93 3.25 6.39
C VAL A 42 10.70 2.74 7.13
N ILE A 43 10.73 1.52 7.68
CA ILE A 43 9.60 0.97 8.44
C ILE A 43 9.30 1.84 9.67
N GLU A 44 10.31 2.31 10.39
CA GLU A 44 10.11 3.22 11.52
C GLU A 44 9.52 4.58 11.09
N ARG A 45 9.92 5.09 9.92
CA ARG A 45 9.38 6.35 9.38
C ARG A 45 7.93 6.17 8.90
N ILE A 46 7.64 5.14 8.13
CA ILE A 46 6.26 4.85 7.69
C ILE A 46 5.33 4.62 8.89
N ALA A 47 5.81 3.99 9.96
CA ALA A 47 5.03 3.78 11.18
C ALA A 47 4.63 5.07 11.90
N SER A 48 5.24 6.20 11.58
CA SER A 48 4.82 7.51 12.12
C SER A 48 3.72 8.18 11.30
N SER A 49 3.37 7.63 10.14
CA SER A 49 2.25 8.09 9.32
C SER A 49 0.92 7.60 9.88
N ASP A 50 -0.13 8.41 9.71
CA ASP A 50 -1.52 8.06 10.01
C ASP A 50 -2.33 7.70 8.75
N ALA A 51 -1.68 7.49 7.60
CA ALA A 51 -2.28 6.90 6.41
C ALA A 51 -2.80 5.48 6.74
N LEU A 52 -4.03 5.19 6.33
CA LEU A 52 -4.73 3.97 6.76
C LEU A 52 -4.31 2.73 5.98
N TYR A 53 -3.98 2.89 4.70
CA TYR A 53 -3.63 1.79 3.79
C TYR A 53 -2.13 1.74 3.49
N HIS A 54 -1.51 2.91 3.20
CA HIS A 54 -0.09 3.02 2.87
C HIS A 54 0.75 2.99 4.15
N ASP A 55 0.77 1.82 4.78
CA ASP A 55 1.35 1.53 6.08
C ASP A 55 2.63 0.67 5.99
N THR A 56 3.17 0.31 7.14
CA THR A 56 4.36 -0.55 7.24
C THR A 56 4.14 -1.95 6.67
N GLN A 57 2.92 -2.47 6.69
CA GLN A 57 2.62 -3.79 6.13
C GLN A 57 2.60 -3.75 4.61
N HIS A 58 2.00 -2.71 4.01
CA HIS A 58 2.04 -2.49 2.56
C HIS A 58 3.48 -2.38 2.07
N THR A 59 4.28 -1.50 2.68
CA THR A 59 5.70 -1.31 2.34
C THR A 59 6.49 -2.62 2.41
N ALA A 60 6.29 -3.42 3.47
CA ALA A 60 6.97 -4.70 3.62
C ALA A 60 6.55 -5.71 2.53
N LEU A 61 5.26 -5.80 2.19
CA LEU A 61 4.76 -6.71 1.16
C LEU A 61 5.28 -6.34 -0.23
N VAL A 62 5.28 -5.06 -0.59
CA VAL A 62 5.86 -4.58 -1.85
C VAL A 62 7.35 -4.92 -1.95
N THR A 63 8.10 -4.69 -0.87
CA THR A 63 9.53 -5.00 -0.83
C THR A 63 9.82 -6.50 -0.96
N LEU A 64 9.04 -7.34 -0.29
CA LEU A 64 9.17 -8.81 -0.40
C LEU A 64 8.75 -9.30 -1.79
N CYS A 65 7.72 -8.73 -2.39
CA CYS A 65 7.33 -9.03 -3.76
C CYS A 65 8.44 -8.66 -4.75
N ALA A 66 9.05 -7.48 -4.62
CA ALA A 66 10.20 -7.07 -5.43
C ALA A 66 11.38 -8.06 -5.29
N GLN A 67 11.68 -8.50 -4.07
CA GLN A 67 12.70 -9.50 -3.81
C GLN A 67 12.40 -10.84 -4.51
N ASP A 68 11.16 -11.31 -4.49
CA ASP A 68 10.76 -12.57 -5.13
C ASP A 68 10.75 -12.46 -6.66
N ILE A 69 10.37 -11.30 -7.22
CA ILE A 69 10.52 -10.99 -8.65
C ILE A 69 11.98 -11.09 -9.07
N LEU A 70 12.91 -10.45 -8.33
CA LEU A 70 14.33 -10.49 -8.63
C LEU A 70 14.92 -11.90 -8.48
N ARG A 71 14.46 -12.71 -7.53
CA ARG A 71 14.86 -14.11 -7.38
C ARG A 71 14.48 -14.92 -8.63
N GLY A 72 13.28 -14.73 -9.14
CA GLY A 72 12.84 -15.36 -10.38
C GLY A 72 13.63 -14.87 -11.59
N ARG A 73 13.78 -13.53 -11.74
CA ARG A 73 14.54 -12.92 -12.83
C ARG A 73 15.97 -13.47 -12.93
N ARG A 74 16.61 -13.76 -11.81
CA ARG A 74 17.96 -14.36 -11.78
C ARG A 74 18.03 -15.78 -12.36
N LEU A 75 16.93 -16.47 -12.48
CA LEU A 75 16.88 -17.78 -13.14
C LEU A 75 16.91 -17.67 -14.67
N GLU A 76 16.52 -16.51 -15.21
CA GLU A 76 16.57 -16.25 -16.65
C GLU A 76 17.79 -15.42 -17.10
N ARG A 77 18.22 -14.46 -16.27
CA ARG A 77 19.27 -13.52 -16.65
C ARG A 77 20.13 -13.11 -15.46
N VAL A 78 21.28 -12.55 -15.75
CA VAL A 78 22.16 -12.01 -14.71
C VAL A 78 21.50 -10.76 -14.11
N VAL A 79 21.40 -10.74 -12.79
CA VAL A 79 21.06 -9.57 -12.00
C VAL A 79 22.30 -9.20 -11.18
N SER A 80 22.77 -7.97 -11.32
CA SER A 80 23.94 -7.48 -10.60
C SER A 80 23.60 -7.16 -9.13
N PRO A 81 24.62 -7.09 -8.24
CA PRO A 81 24.44 -6.59 -6.88
C PRO A 81 23.79 -5.20 -6.81
N LEU A 82 24.18 -4.28 -7.70
CA LEU A 82 23.65 -2.92 -7.75
C LEU A 82 22.20 -2.90 -8.23
N GLU A 83 21.86 -3.60 -9.32
CA GLU A 83 20.49 -3.76 -9.79
C GLU A 83 19.58 -4.29 -8.68
N TRP A 84 20.05 -5.30 -7.92
CA TRP A 84 19.33 -5.80 -6.75
C TRP A 84 19.12 -4.72 -5.70
N GLY A 85 20.19 -4.02 -5.32
CA GLY A 85 20.18 -2.97 -4.30
C GLY A 85 19.23 -1.83 -4.65
N HIS A 86 19.31 -1.31 -5.89
CA HIS A 86 18.46 -0.22 -6.37
C HIS A 86 16.98 -0.61 -6.37
N THR A 87 16.65 -1.81 -6.91
CA THR A 87 15.27 -2.29 -6.97
C THR A 87 14.66 -2.45 -5.57
N ILE A 88 15.41 -3.05 -4.62
CA ILE A 88 14.92 -3.21 -3.24
C ILE A 88 14.80 -1.86 -2.51
N LEU A 89 15.76 -0.95 -2.68
CA LEU A 89 15.68 0.39 -2.10
C LEU A 89 14.48 1.18 -2.66
N ALA A 90 14.22 1.09 -3.95
CA ALA A 90 13.06 1.74 -4.56
C ALA A 90 11.75 1.17 -4.01
N ALA A 91 11.63 -0.16 -3.92
CA ALA A 91 10.45 -0.81 -3.35
C ALA A 91 10.25 -0.46 -1.86
N LEU A 92 11.32 -0.32 -1.07
CA LEU A 92 11.25 0.13 0.31
C LEU A 92 10.75 1.57 0.43
N THR A 93 11.16 2.44 -0.49
CA THR A 93 10.99 3.89 -0.34
C THR A 93 9.90 4.49 -1.22
N HIS A 94 9.19 3.68 -2.03
CA HIS A 94 8.22 4.17 -3.00
C HIS A 94 7.12 5.05 -2.37
N ASP A 95 6.66 4.70 -1.18
CA ASP A 95 5.62 5.41 -0.44
C ASP A 95 6.12 6.31 0.69
N ILE A 96 7.43 6.45 0.86
CA ILE A 96 7.98 7.29 1.94
C ILE A 96 7.50 8.74 1.87
N GLY A 97 7.10 9.18 0.70
CA GLY A 97 6.58 10.53 0.46
C GLY A 97 5.24 10.85 1.15
N TYR A 98 4.50 9.86 1.62
CA TYR A 98 3.33 10.08 2.48
C TYR A 98 3.72 10.66 3.85
N VAL A 99 4.91 10.35 4.35
CA VAL A 99 5.34 10.75 5.70
C VAL A 99 5.61 12.25 5.79
N ARG A 100 5.00 12.93 6.75
CA ARG A 100 5.30 14.32 7.07
C ARG A 100 6.71 14.46 7.65
N GLY A 101 7.37 15.56 7.31
CA GLY A 101 8.74 15.84 7.80
C GLY A 101 9.82 14.98 7.16
N VAL A 102 9.53 14.24 6.07
CA VAL A 102 10.51 13.38 5.40
C VAL A 102 11.38 14.15 4.41
N CYS A 103 10.85 15.17 3.77
CA CYS A 103 11.56 15.96 2.79
C CYS A 103 12.37 17.11 3.44
N PRO A 104 13.55 17.43 2.93
CA PRO A 104 14.23 18.68 3.29
C PRO A 104 13.31 19.87 3.01
N GLY A 105 13.14 20.74 4.01
CA GLY A 105 12.26 21.91 3.90
C GLY A 105 10.83 21.70 4.38
N ASP A 106 10.42 20.49 4.76
CA ASP A 106 9.18 20.28 5.48
C ASP A 106 9.20 21.02 6.84
N THR A 107 8.07 21.61 7.21
CA THR A 107 7.83 22.23 8.53
C THR A 107 6.66 21.52 9.23
N GLU A 108 6.24 22.00 10.40
CA GLU A 108 5.11 21.42 11.14
C GLU A 108 3.78 21.53 10.37
N ASP A 109 3.63 22.56 9.55
CA ASP A 109 2.37 22.92 8.88
C ASP A 109 2.46 23.00 7.35
N ARG A 110 3.66 22.89 6.77
CA ARG A 110 3.88 22.95 5.31
C ARG A 110 4.83 21.87 4.83
N PHE A 111 4.42 21.21 3.77
CA PHE A 111 5.14 20.06 3.22
C PHE A 111 5.55 20.31 1.77
N VAL A 112 6.83 20.08 1.48
CA VAL A 112 7.40 20.22 0.14
C VAL A 112 6.73 19.21 -0.78
N ILE A 113 6.32 19.65 -2.00
CA ILE A 113 5.59 18.81 -2.96
C ILE A 113 6.33 18.59 -4.26
N ASP A 114 7.38 19.34 -4.55
CA ASP A 114 8.18 19.20 -5.77
C ASP A 114 9.62 19.67 -5.57
N ALA A 115 10.46 19.42 -6.58
CA ALA A 115 11.87 19.79 -6.60
C ALA A 115 12.12 21.33 -6.65
N ALA A 116 11.11 22.12 -7.00
CA ALA A 116 11.19 23.59 -6.98
C ALA A 116 11.00 24.15 -5.56
N GLY A 117 10.66 23.31 -4.58
CA GLY A 117 10.44 23.69 -3.19
C GLY A 117 9.04 24.28 -2.94
N ASN A 118 8.09 24.09 -3.86
CA ASN A 118 6.70 24.44 -3.59
C ASN A 118 6.18 23.62 -2.42
N THR A 119 5.29 24.23 -1.63
CA THR A 119 4.75 23.57 -0.43
C THR A 119 3.23 23.58 -0.42
N VAL A 120 2.65 22.63 0.31
CA VAL A 120 1.22 22.55 0.59
C VAL A 120 0.98 22.50 2.09
N THR A 121 -0.14 23.07 2.53
CA THR A 121 -0.62 22.99 3.91
C THR A 121 -1.83 22.06 3.93
N PRO A 122 -1.83 20.99 4.75
CA PRO A 122 -2.98 20.10 4.84
C PRO A 122 -4.20 20.82 5.42
N PRO A 123 -5.41 20.49 4.97
CA PRO A 123 -6.63 20.91 5.63
C PRO A 123 -6.64 20.47 7.11
N ARG A 124 -7.38 21.18 7.94
CA ARG A 124 -7.51 20.81 9.34
C ARG A 124 -8.14 19.42 9.47
N GLY A 125 -7.44 18.51 10.14
CA GLY A 125 -7.88 17.14 10.38
C GLY A 125 -7.54 16.17 9.25
N ALA A 126 -6.80 16.62 8.22
CA ALA A 126 -6.31 15.73 7.17
C ALA A 126 -5.28 14.75 7.72
N SER A 127 -5.38 13.51 7.28
CA SER A 127 -4.37 12.48 7.51
C SER A 127 -3.16 12.65 6.58
N ASP A 128 -2.13 11.80 6.73
CA ASP A 128 -0.99 11.78 5.81
C ASP A 128 -1.39 11.36 4.39
N ALA A 129 -2.54 10.68 4.21
CA ALA A 129 -3.11 10.38 2.91
C ALA A 129 -3.38 11.63 2.05
N PHE A 130 -3.53 12.81 2.66
CA PHE A 130 -3.58 14.10 1.94
C PHE A 130 -2.37 14.31 1.02
N LEU A 131 -1.21 13.71 1.33
CA LEU A 131 0.00 13.80 0.52
C LEU A 131 0.00 12.83 -0.67
N MET A 132 -1.04 12.02 -0.86
CA MET A 132 -1.15 11.06 -1.97
C MET A 132 -0.86 11.69 -3.35
N PRO A 133 -1.35 12.87 -3.73
CA PRO A 133 -1.04 13.45 -5.04
C PRO A 133 0.45 13.81 -5.23
N TYR A 134 1.20 13.89 -4.15
CA TYR A 134 2.58 14.39 -4.12
C TYR A 134 3.60 13.33 -3.69
N HIS A 135 3.17 12.16 -3.19
CA HIS A 135 4.03 11.18 -2.53
C HIS A 135 5.20 10.72 -3.41
N VAL A 136 4.98 10.52 -4.71
CA VAL A 136 6.03 10.12 -5.66
C VAL A 136 7.12 11.20 -5.75
N GLU A 137 6.75 12.48 -5.95
CA GLU A 137 7.73 13.57 -6.00
C GLU A 137 8.48 13.72 -4.67
N ARG A 138 7.76 13.64 -3.57
CA ARG A 138 8.33 13.69 -2.23
C ARG A 138 9.28 12.52 -1.95
N GLY A 139 8.90 11.31 -2.38
CA GLY A 139 9.76 10.11 -2.30
C GLY A 139 11.08 10.30 -3.07
N LYS A 140 11.01 10.83 -4.30
CA LYS A 140 12.22 11.15 -5.10
C LYS A 140 13.10 12.20 -4.44
N ILE A 141 12.51 13.26 -3.86
CA ILE A 141 13.26 14.29 -3.14
C ILE A 141 13.99 13.68 -1.93
N MET A 142 13.29 12.87 -1.14
CA MET A 142 13.88 12.20 0.03
C MET A 142 15.02 11.26 -0.39
N VAL A 143 14.82 10.44 -1.41
CA VAL A 143 15.83 9.50 -1.91
C VAL A 143 17.08 10.24 -2.38
N ARG A 144 16.97 11.28 -3.19
CA ARG A 144 18.11 12.10 -3.61
C ARG A 144 18.87 12.70 -2.44
N ALA A 145 18.15 13.22 -1.45
CA ALA A 145 18.75 13.82 -0.27
C ALA A 145 19.47 12.80 0.63
N ARG A 146 18.98 11.56 0.71
CA ARG A 146 19.50 10.53 1.63
C ARG A 146 20.47 9.56 0.98
N LEU A 147 20.23 9.19 -0.28
CA LEU A 147 21.08 8.22 -0.99
C LEU A 147 22.17 8.90 -1.81
N GLY A 148 22.00 10.15 -2.26
CA GLY A 148 23.02 10.87 -3.00
C GLY A 148 24.41 10.90 -2.36
N PRO A 149 24.55 10.95 -1.01
CA PRO A 149 25.85 10.82 -0.35
C PRO A 149 26.42 9.38 -0.32
N VAL A 150 25.68 8.36 -0.74
CA VAL A 150 26.09 6.94 -0.67
C VAL A 150 26.81 6.56 -1.96
N PRO A 151 28.15 6.37 -1.96
CA PRO A 151 28.95 6.35 -3.19
C PRO A 151 28.72 5.13 -4.10
N TYR A 152 28.04 4.09 -3.62
CA TYR A 152 27.74 2.85 -4.37
C TYR A 152 26.27 2.71 -4.75
N ILE A 153 25.45 3.73 -4.52
CA ILE A 153 24.03 3.77 -4.92
C ILE A 153 23.86 4.88 -5.95
N ASP A 154 23.18 4.58 -7.05
CA ASP A 154 22.69 5.56 -8.01
C ASP A 154 21.29 5.98 -7.58
N GLU A 155 21.19 7.13 -6.93
CA GLU A 155 19.93 7.69 -6.42
C GLU A 155 18.95 8.04 -7.54
N GLU A 156 19.45 8.34 -8.75
CA GLU A 156 18.56 8.62 -9.88
C GLU A 156 17.90 7.35 -10.43
N GLN A 157 18.56 6.20 -10.39
CA GLN A 157 17.96 4.91 -10.70
C GLN A 157 16.86 4.55 -9.69
N VAL A 158 17.10 4.78 -8.39
CA VAL A 158 16.08 4.59 -7.36
C VAL A 158 14.92 5.55 -7.55
N ALA A 159 15.19 6.84 -7.79
CA ALA A 159 14.18 7.87 -8.04
C ALA A 159 13.36 7.56 -9.31
N ARG A 160 14.00 7.08 -10.39
CA ARG A 160 13.33 6.63 -11.60
C ARG A 160 12.36 5.47 -11.32
N SER A 161 12.79 4.52 -10.50
CA SER A 161 11.95 3.38 -10.12
C SER A 161 10.74 3.82 -9.29
N ILE A 162 10.91 4.79 -8.40
CA ILE A 162 9.79 5.40 -7.65
C ILE A 162 8.84 6.15 -8.60
N GLU A 163 9.36 6.84 -9.63
CA GLU A 163 8.48 7.53 -10.61
C GLU A 163 7.49 6.55 -11.26
N LEU A 164 7.91 5.33 -11.59
CA LEU A 164 7.04 4.36 -12.23
C LEU A 164 5.93 3.81 -11.33
N THR A 165 6.00 3.97 -10.02
CA THR A 165 4.88 3.61 -9.10
C THR A 165 3.74 4.63 -9.12
N ARG A 166 3.87 5.71 -9.86
CA ARG A 166 2.80 6.72 -10.02
C ARG A 166 1.50 6.08 -10.49
N PHE A 167 0.43 6.35 -9.76
CA PHE A 167 -0.90 5.86 -10.10
C PHE A 167 -1.92 7.02 -10.12
N PRO A 168 -2.84 7.10 -11.12
CA PRO A 168 -2.87 6.27 -12.34
C PRO A 168 -1.59 6.35 -13.16
N VAL A 169 -1.20 5.23 -13.79
CA VAL A 169 0.01 5.20 -14.62
C VAL A 169 -0.15 6.18 -15.79
N PRO A 170 0.78 7.13 -15.99
CA PRO A 170 0.76 8.03 -17.14
C PRO A 170 0.78 7.27 -18.48
N GLU A 171 0.04 7.79 -19.46
CA GLU A 171 -0.05 7.20 -20.80
C GLU A 171 1.01 7.82 -21.74
N ASP A 172 2.28 7.64 -21.40
CA ASP A 172 3.42 8.09 -22.18
C ASP A 172 4.46 6.97 -22.34
N ASP A 173 5.42 7.18 -23.25
CA ASP A 173 6.44 6.17 -23.55
C ASP A 173 7.38 5.93 -22.35
N ASP A 174 7.59 6.93 -21.50
CA ASP A 174 8.45 6.82 -20.33
C ASP A 174 7.90 5.86 -19.26
N HIS A 175 6.58 5.66 -19.25
CA HIS A 175 5.91 4.74 -18.32
C HIS A 175 5.49 3.41 -18.97
N ALA A 176 5.87 3.16 -20.24
CA ALA A 176 5.50 1.92 -20.93
C ALA A 176 6.31 0.70 -20.50
N GLU A 177 7.53 0.90 -19.99
CA GLU A 177 8.46 -0.18 -19.65
C GLU A 177 7.95 -1.13 -18.57
N THR A 178 8.14 -2.44 -18.77
CA THR A 178 7.70 -3.50 -17.85
C THR A 178 8.84 -4.39 -17.35
N ASP A 179 9.88 -4.64 -18.16
CA ASP A 179 11.02 -5.52 -17.86
C ASP A 179 12.31 -4.76 -17.48
N THR A 180 12.19 -3.51 -17.05
CA THR A 180 13.28 -2.73 -16.47
C THR A 180 13.21 -2.78 -14.94
N GLU A 181 14.29 -2.34 -14.23
CA GLU A 181 14.26 -2.20 -12.78
C GLU A 181 13.04 -1.39 -12.32
N ALA A 182 12.81 -0.25 -12.98
CA ALA A 182 11.70 0.64 -12.66
C ALA A 182 10.33 0.00 -12.95
N GLY A 183 10.17 -0.68 -14.09
CA GLY A 183 8.95 -1.43 -14.42
C GLY A 183 8.65 -2.54 -13.42
N LEU A 184 9.69 -3.23 -12.95
CA LEU A 184 9.54 -4.30 -11.95
C LEU A 184 9.21 -3.76 -10.55
N VAL A 185 9.67 -2.56 -10.17
CA VAL A 185 9.25 -1.90 -8.93
C VAL A 185 7.77 -1.55 -8.97
N ARG A 186 7.28 -0.96 -10.08
CA ARG A 186 5.83 -0.76 -10.28
C ARG A 186 5.04 -2.06 -10.20
N ALA A 187 5.54 -3.11 -10.85
CA ALA A 187 4.89 -4.40 -10.80
C ALA A 187 4.88 -4.99 -9.39
N ALA A 188 5.97 -4.79 -8.62
CA ALA A 188 6.05 -5.22 -7.22
C ALA A 188 5.03 -4.49 -6.34
N ASP A 189 4.82 -3.19 -6.56
CA ASP A 189 3.80 -2.41 -5.89
C ASP A 189 2.40 -2.95 -6.21
N LEU A 190 2.05 -3.07 -7.49
CA LEU A 190 0.75 -3.60 -7.93
C LEU A 190 0.50 -5.03 -7.43
N VAL A 191 1.47 -5.93 -7.55
CA VAL A 191 1.33 -7.33 -7.11
C VAL A 191 1.39 -7.43 -5.58
N GLY A 192 2.26 -6.67 -4.92
CA GLY A 192 2.36 -6.63 -3.46
C GLY A 192 1.06 -6.17 -2.81
N GLN A 193 0.38 -5.20 -3.43
CA GLN A 193 -0.94 -4.75 -3.03
C GLN A 193 -2.02 -5.80 -3.32
N LEU A 194 -2.18 -6.17 -4.58
CA LEU A 194 -3.31 -6.98 -5.06
C LEU A 194 -3.16 -8.47 -4.75
N GLY A 195 -1.93 -8.94 -4.54
CA GLY A 195 -1.59 -10.28 -4.07
C GLY A 195 -1.51 -10.43 -2.54
N ASP A 196 -1.77 -9.36 -1.78
CA ASP A 196 -1.89 -9.45 -0.32
C ASP A 196 -3.09 -10.35 0.05
N PRO A 197 -2.90 -11.44 0.81
CA PRO A 197 -4.00 -12.28 1.26
C PRO A 197 -5.13 -11.54 1.98
N LEU A 198 -4.82 -10.37 2.55
CA LEU A 198 -5.76 -9.53 3.28
C LEU A 198 -6.29 -8.35 2.46
N TYR A 199 -5.90 -8.21 1.18
CA TYR A 199 -6.27 -7.06 0.35
C TYR A 199 -7.75 -6.68 0.44
N LEU A 200 -8.65 -7.64 0.23
CA LEU A 200 -10.09 -7.41 0.26
C LEU A 200 -10.63 -6.95 1.64
N ARG A 201 -9.87 -7.16 2.71
CA ARG A 201 -10.20 -6.62 4.05
C ARG A 201 -9.68 -5.20 4.23
N LYS A 202 -8.62 -4.83 3.51
CA LYS A 202 -7.96 -3.52 3.58
C LYS A 202 -8.55 -2.50 2.60
N VAL A 203 -9.38 -2.93 1.63
CA VAL A 203 -10.03 -2.03 0.67
C VAL A 203 -10.78 -0.89 1.36
N ASN A 204 -11.36 -1.14 2.54
CA ASN A 204 -12.02 -0.08 3.31
C ASN A 204 -11.04 1.05 3.71
N ALA A 205 -9.82 0.72 4.11
CA ALA A 205 -8.78 1.70 4.43
C ALA A 205 -8.37 2.50 3.19
N LEU A 206 -8.12 1.81 2.07
CA LEU A 206 -7.77 2.45 0.79
C LEU A 206 -8.91 3.36 0.28
N TYR A 207 -10.18 2.94 0.43
CA TYR A 207 -11.32 3.76 0.06
C TYR A 207 -11.35 5.09 0.83
N HIS A 208 -11.10 5.07 2.13
CA HIS A 208 -11.07 6.30 2.93
C HIS A 208 -9.95 7.26 2.53
N GLU A 209 -8.79 6.75 2.15
CA GLU A 209 -7.72 7.58 1.58
C GLU A 209 -8.13 8.19 0.22
N PHE A 210 -8.87 7.44 -0.60
CA PHE A 210 -9.41 7.95 -1.86
C PHE A 210 -10.44 9.07 -1.64
N VAL A 211 -11.34 8.90 -0.66
CA VAL A 211 -12.32 9.92 -0.27
C VAL A 211 -11.60 11.21 0.15
N GLU A 212 -10.54 11.12 0.96
CA GLU A 212 -9.79 12.28 1.42
C GLU A 212 -9.19 13.09 0.26
N ASN A 213 -8.88 12.42 -0.86
CA ASN A 213 -8.29 13.04 -2.05
C ASN A 213 -9.28 13.25 -3.22
N GLY A 214 -10.57 12.95 -3.03
CA GLY A 214 -11.59 13.05 -4.08
C GLY A 214 -11.35 12.12 -5.26
N ILE A 215 -10.63 11.01 -5.04
CA ILE A 215 -10.35 9.99 -6.07
C ILE A 215 -11.55 9.08 -6.24
N ASP A 216 -12.28 8.80 -5.17
CA ASP A 216 -13.52 8.03 -5.19
C ASP A 216 -14.57 8.64 -6.15
N GLU A 217 -14.77 9.96 -6.10
CA GLU A 217 -15.66 10.67 -7.02
C GLU A 217 -15.19 10.56 -8.47
N LYS A 218 -13.88 10.75 -8.73
CA LYS A 218 -13.27 10.65 -10.07
C LYS A 218 -13.42 9.26 -10.69
N LEU A 219 -13.34 8.21 -9.84
CA LEU A 219 -13.47 6.81 -10.25
C LEU A 219 -14.92 6.30 -10.16
N GLY A 220 -15.83 7.11 -9.60
CA GLY A 220 -17.24 6.78 -9.43
C GLY A 220 -17.51 5.71 -8.39
N TYR A 221 -16.67 5.62 -7.35
CA TYR A 221 -16.90 4.75 -6.20
C TYR A 221 -17.73 5.49 -5.15
N GLN A 222 -18.76 4.86 -4.64
CA GLN A 222 -19.61 5.40 -3.56
C GLN A 222 -19.35 4.71 -2.24
N THR A 223 -18.82 3.50 -2.27
CA THR A 223 -18.55 2.65 -1.09
C THR A 223 -17.32 1.78 -1.32
N PRO A 224 -16.71 1.26 -0.26
CA PRO A 224 -15.67 0.23 -0.38
C PRO A 224 -16.14 -1.02 -1.16
N ALA A 225 -17.44 -1.33 -1.11
CA ALA A 225 -18.02 -2.44 -1.85
C ALA A 225 -17.90 -2.26 -3.37
N ASP A 226 -18.06 -1.04 -3.87
CA ASP A 226 -17.91 -0.74 -5.30
C ASP A 226 -16.48 -1.00 -5.78
N MET A 227 -15.47 -0.69 -4.94
CA MET A 227 -14.08 -1.00 -5.24
C MET A 227 -13.84 -2.51 -5.35
N ILE A 228 -14.45 -3.29 -4.43
CA ILE A 228 -14.33 -4.75 -4.47
C ILE A 228 -15.04 -5.33 -5.70
N GLU A 229 -16.27 -4.90 -5.99
CA GLU A 229 -17.05 -5.42 -7.11
C GLU A 229 -16.43 -5.10 -8.47
N ARG A 230 -15.81 -3.92 -8.60
CA ARG A 230 -15.12 -3.48 -9.83
C ARG A 230 -13.67 -3.92 -9.92
N TYR A 231 -13.16 -4.61 -8.89
CA TYR A 231 -11.75 -5.06 -8.85
C TYR A 231 -11.34 -5.91 -10.08
N PRO A 232 -12.12 -6.90 -10.57
CA PRO A 232 -11.74 -7.65 -11.76
C PRO A 232 -11.63 -6.74 -13.01
N GLN A 233 -12.58 -5.83 -13.21
CA GLN A 233 -12.53 -4.87 -14.34
C GLN A 233 -11.29 -3.97 -14.24
N PHE A 234 -11.00 -3.46 -13.04
CA PHE A 234 -9.81 -2.65 -12.78
C PHE A 234 -8.54 -3.43 -13.09
N PHE A 235 -8.43 -4.67 -12.62
CA PHE A 235 -7.28 -5.52 -12.86
C PHE A 235 -7.03 -5.72 -14.35
N TRP A 236 -8.02 -6.20 -15.10
CA TRP A 236 -7.86 -6.50 -16.54
C TRP A 236 -7.64 -5.26 -17.40
N SER A 237 -8.20 -4.11 -17.02
CA SER A 237 -8.10 -2.89 -17.83
C SER A 237 -6.92 -1.97 -17.46
N ARG A 238 -6.42 -2.03 -16.23
CA ARG A 238 -5.46 -1.05 -15.70
C ARG A 238 -4.17 -1.65 -15.16
N VAL A 239 -4.17 -2.90 -14.73
CA VAL A 239 -3.05 -3.53 -14.02
C VAL A 239 -2.32 -4.56 -14.88
N GLU A 240 -3.04 -5.48 -15.50
CA GLU A 240 -2.51 -6.68 -16.17
C GLU A 240 -1.39 -6.36 -17.15
N LYS A 241 -1.54 -5.34 -17.96
CA LYS A 241 -0.54 -4.91 -18.97
C LYS A 241 0.81 -4.47 -18.39
N TYR A 242 0.87 -4.15 -17.09
CA TYR A 242 2.08 -3.67 -16.43
C TYR A 242 2.80 -4.73 -15.59
N ILE A 243 2.21 -5.88 -15.34
CA ILE A 243 2.74 -6.89 -14.42
C ILE A 243 3.17 -8.19 -15.12
N GLY A 244 2.95 -8.34 -16.43
CA GLY A 244 3.19 -9.58 -17.16
C GLY A 244 4.60 -10.13 -17.00
N ASP A 245 5.64 -9.29 -17.13
CA ASP A 245 7.04 -9.70 -16.95
C ASP A 245 7.33 -10.10 -15.49
N ALA A 246 6.80 -9.36 -14.54
CA ALA A 246 6.95 -9.71 -13.12
C ALA A 246 6.28 -11.04 -12.78
N LEU A 247 5.06 -11.30 -13.30
CA LEU A 247 4.37 -12.58 -13.11
C LEU A 247 5.18 -13.75 -13.70
N ARG A 248 5.78 -13.56 -14.89
CA ARG A 248 6.67 -14.55 -15.50
C ARG A 248 7.84 -14.90 -14.56
N TYR A 249 8.46 -13.91 -13.93
CA TYR A 249 9.53 -14.15 -12.96
C TYR A 249 9.02 -14.81 -11.67
N LEU A 250 7.89 -14.36 -11.14
CA LEU A 250 7.27 -14.96 -9.94
C LEU A 250 6.94 -16.44 -10.13
N GLU A 251 6.49 -16.83 -11.32
CA GLU A 251 6.17 -18.24 -11.63
C GLU A 251 7.39 -19.18 -11.57
N MET A 252 8.61 -18.65 -11.52
CA MET A 252 9.85 -19.44 -11.46
C MET A 252 10.20 -19.96 -10.07
N THR A 253 9.62 -19.40 -9.02
CA THR A 253 9.91 -19.78 -7.63
C THR A 253 8.65 -20.18 -6.87
N MET A 254 8.80 -20.97 -5.81
CA MET A 254 7.64 -21.38 -5.00
C MET A 254 7.01 -20.21 -4.25
N GLU A 255 7.83 -19.32 -3.72
CA GLU A 255 7.40 -18.10 -3.04
C GLU A 255 6.71 -17.17 -4.03
N GLY A 256 7.27 -17.00 -5.22
CA GLY A 256 6.67 -16.16 -6.27
C GLY A 256 5.30 -16.67 -6.72
N LYS A 257 5.13 -17.98 -6.87
CA LYS A 257 3.83 -18.60 -7.20
C LYS A 257 2.75 -18.30 -6.17
N GLN A 258 3.10 -18.06 -4.92
CA GLN A 258 2.12 -17.70 -3.90
C GLN A 258 1.51 -16.32 -4.17
N TRP A 259 2.31 -15.34 -4.63
CA TRP A 259 1.82 -14.03 -5.04
C TRP A 259 0.81 -14.15 -6.19
N THR A 260 1.20 -14.84 -7.25
CA THR A 260 0.35 -15.08 -8.43
C THR A 260 -0.95 -15.80 -8.05
N ALA A 261 -0.85 -16.86 -7.25
CA ALA A 261 -2.01 -17.62 -6.81
C ALA A 261 -2.99 -16.78 -5.98
N THR A 262 -2.47 -15.95 -5.05
CA THR A 262 -3.31 -15.10 -4.23
C THR A 262 -3.98 -14.01 -5.06
N LEU A 263 -3.23 -13.35 -5.94
CA LEU A 263 -3.72 -12.34 -6.88
C LEU A 263 -4.93 -12.87 -7.67
N TYR A 264 -4.77 -13.97 -8.38
CA TYR A 264 -5.85 -14.55 -9.18
C TYR A 264 -6.97 -15.15 -8.35
N SER A 265 -6.71 -15.59 -7.12
CA SER A 265 -7.76 -16.08 -6.22
C SER A 265 -8.75 -14.97 -5.84
N HIS A 266 -8.29 -13.73 -5.68
CA HIS A 266 -9.15 -12.58 -5.43
C HIS A 266 -10.06 -12.30 -6.62
N ILE A 267 -9.49 -12.24 -7.83
CA ILE A 267 -10.24 -12.03 -9.07
C ILE A 267 -11.31 -13.11 -9.23
N PHE A 268 -10.90 -14.38 -9.16
CA PHE A 268 -11.80 -15.52 -9.30
C PHE A 268 -12.94 -15.50 -8.27
N ALA A 269 -12.62 -15.17 -7.00
CA ALA A 269 -13.62 -15.14 -5.94
C ALA A 269 -14.70 -14.07 -6.17
N ILE A 270 -14.34 -12.93 -6.78
CA ILE A 270 -15.26 -11.84 -7.05
C ILE A 270 -16.06 -12.13 -8.34
N GLU A 271 -15.40 -12.52 -9.44
CA GLU A 271 -16.06 -12.84 -10.71
C GLU A 271 -17.12 -13.95 -10.56
N HIS A 272 -16.91 -14.89 -9.64
CA HIS A 272 -17.83 -15.99 -9.38
C HIS A 272 -18.79 -15.71 -8.20
N ASN A 273 -18.96 -14.43 -7.78
CA ASN A 273 -19.85 -14.02 -6.70
C ASN A 273 -19.67 -14.81 -5.38
N ARG A 274 -18.46 -15.31 -5.13
CA ARG A 274 -18.16 -16.05 -3.90
C ARG A 274 -18.02 -15.16 -2.67
N ARG A 275 -17.88 -13.85 -2.88
CA ARG A 275 -17.87 -12.85 -1.82
C ARG A 275 -18.90 -11.77 -2.16
N ARG A 276 -20.02 -11.79 -1.43
CA ARG A 276 -21.01 -10.72 -1.52
C ARG A 276 -20.65 -9.63 -0.53
N THR A 277 -20.59 -8.40 -1.02
CA THR A 277 -20.23 -7.21 -0.23
C THR A 277 -21.44 -6.41 0.24
N GLY A 278 -22.64 -6.94 0.03
CA GLY A 278 -23.92 -6.32 0.43
C GLY A 278 -24.88 -6.14 -0.76
N PRO A 279 -25.99 -5.44 -0.56
CA PRO A 279 -26.93 -5.13 -1.64
C PRO A 279 -26.27 -4.19 -2.65
N GLN A 280 -26.43 -4.48 -3.95
CA GLN A 280 -25.93 -3.61 -5.02
C GLN A 280 -26.69 -2.28 -5.03
N ALA A 281 -25.96 -1.17 -5.31
CA ALA A 281 -26.57 0.13 -5.51
C ALA A 281 -27.58 0.06 -6.68
N GLY A 282 -28.86 0.32 -6.41
CA GLY A 282 -29.95 0.24 -7.39
C GLY A 282 -30.82 -1.02 -7.33
N ALA A 283 -30.50 -2.01 -6.53
CA ALA A 283 -31.42 -3.07 -6.18
C ALA A 283 -32.51 -2.48 -5.25
N THR A 284 -33.75 -2.41 -5.72
CA THR A 284 -34.89 -2.05 -4.88
C THR A 284 -34.88 -2.97 -3.67
N PRO A 285 -34.91 -2.47 -2.42
CA PRO A 285 -34.88 -3.33 -1.26
C PRO A 285 -36.14 -4.20 -1.26
N GLU A 286 -35.99 -5.47 -1.62
CA GLU A 286 -36.97 -6.45 -1.19
C GLU A 286 -37.03 -6.36 0.34
N ARG A 287 -38.24 -6.11 0.85
CA ARG A 287 -38.54 -5.86 2.27
C ARG A 287 -37.56 -6.58 3.19
N ALA A 288 -36.77 -5.82 3.87
CA ALA A 288 -35.95 -6.34 4.97
C ALA A 288 -36.91 -7.07 5.93
N VAL A 289 -36.77 -8.38 6.04
CA VAL A 289 -37.44 -9.15 7.08
C VAL A 289 -36.88 -8.67 8.40
N PRO A 290 -37.66 -8.09 9.31
CA PRO A 290 -37.14 -7.61 10.57
C PRO A 290 -36.57 -8.79 11.34
N LEU A 291 -35.30 -8.71 11.72
CA LEU A 291 -34.70 -9.62 12.69
C LEU A 291 -35.54 -9.59 13.95
N ARG A 292 -36.31 -10.65 14.22
CA ARG A 292 -36.95 -10.85 15.52
C ARG A 292 -35.83 -11.09 16.52
N VAL A 293 -35.49 -10.06 17.28
CA VAL A 293 -34.71 -10.22 18.50
C VAL A 293 -35.68 -10.80 19.52
N THR A 294 -35.62 -12.12 19.74
CA THR A 294 -36.27 -12.76 20.89
C THR A 294 -35.43 -12.45 22.13
N GLY A 295 -35.71 -11.30 22.75
CA GLY A 295 -35.20 -10.92 24.04
C GLY A 295 -36.41 -10.74 24.97
N GLU A 296 -36.63 -11.66 25.88
CA GLU A 296 -37.55 -11.51 26.99
C GLU A 296 -37.18 -10.27 27.83
N VAL A 297 -38.02 -9.26 27.79
CA VAL A 297 -37.94 -8.14 28.73
C VAL A 297 -38.59 -8.58 30.03
N VAL A 298 -37.79 -8.85 31.03
CA VAL A 298 -38.21 -9.03 32.44
C VAL A 298 -38.90 -7.75 32.91
N GLY A 299 -40.14 -7.91 33.34
CA GLY A 299 -41.06 -6.84 33.68
C GLY A 299 -40.57 -5.84 34.72
N ALA A 300 -40.73 -4.58 34.44
CA ALA A 300 -40.72 -3.51 35.40
C ALA A 300 -42.16 -3.30 35.91
N ARG A 301 -42.33 -3.51 37.22
CA ARG A 301 -43.59 -3.30 38.00
C ARG A 301 -44.04 -1.86 37.87
N GLN A 302 -45.29 -1.66 37.45
CA GLN A 302 -46.04 -0.43 37.63
C GLN A 302 -46.32 -0.21 39.14
N ALA A 303 -45.84 0.92 39.68
CA ALA A 303 -46.35 1.47 40.92
C ALA A 303 -47.49 2.46 40.56
N GLN A 304 -48.70 2.05 40.88
CA GLN A 304 -49.88 2.94 40.96
C GLN A 304 -49.75 3.78 42.23
N GLY A 305 -49.68 5.08 42.08
CA GLY A 305 -49.77 6.07 43.16
C GLY A 305 -51.03 6.93 42.99
N ALA A 306 -51.84 6.86 44.03
CA ALA A 306 -53.21 7.33 44.18
C ALA A 306 -53.42 8.85 43.88
N ARG A 307 -54.66 9.08 43.34
CA ARG A 307 -55.32 10.38 43.37
C ARG A 307 -55.70 10.78 44.79
N ALA A 308 -55.46 12.00 45.15
CA ALA A 308 -56.28 12.69 46.19
C ALA A 308 -56.65 14.07 45.65
N SER A 309 -57.93 14.24 45.51
CA SER A 309 -58.66 15.51 45.35
C SER A 309 -58.67 16.29 46.66
N ALA A 310 -58.51 17.57 46.64
CA ALA A 310 -59.19 18.46 47.59
C ALA A 310 -59.34 19.83 46.97
N ASP A 311 -60.53 20.20 46.99
CA ASP A 311 -61.26 21.40 46.71
C ASP A 311 -61.10 22.42 47.86
N HIS A 312 -61.44 23.65 47.54
CA HIS A 312 -61.72 24.78 48.44
C HIS A 312 -60.55 25.73 48.87
N GLY A 313 -60.75 26.98 48.47
CA GLY A 313 -60.26 28.18 49.09
C GLY A 313 -59.93 29.27 48.08
#